data_deee089147ef7497156093a18324abf4
#
_entry.id   deee089147ef7497156093a18324abf4
#
_cell.length_a   1.000
_cell.length_b   1.000
_cell.length_c   1.000
_cell.angle_alpha   90.00
_cell.angle_beta   90.00
_cell.angle_gamma   90.00
#
_symmetry.space_group_name_H-M   'P 1'
#
loop_
_entity.id
_entity.type
_entity.pdbx_description
1 polymer ?
#
loop_
_entity_poly.entity_id
_entity_poly.type
_entity_poly.pdbx_seq_one_letter_code
_entity_poly.pdbx_strand_id
1 'polypeptide(L)'
;MGPMTLHAIFPALDGPADRRAAESVRRLGTQLIACLSTARVLIEAGRDVDLCGMQDRVGEFCARALDLPPALGLELRPLLLTLRAEVDRTSAVLDPPTPD
;
A
#
# COMPACT_ATOMS: atom_id res chain seq x y z
N MET A 1 -21.78 9.27 -34.06
CA MET A 1 -21.34 8.31 -33.25
C MET A 1 -19.92 8.28 -33.17
N GLY A 2 -19.28 8.76 -32.40
CA GLY A 2 -17.87 8.76 -32.36
C GLY A 2 -17.33 7.62 -31.57
N PRO A 3 -16.05 7.41 -31.67
CA PRO A 3 -15.35 6.42 -30.88
C PRO A 3 -15.33 6.75 -29.41
N MET A 4 -15.98 7.83 -29.03
CA MET A 4 -16.02 8.24 -27.66
C MET A 4 -16.90 7.40 -26.80
N THR A 5 -17.68 6.53 -27.41
CA THR A 5 -18.63 5.75 -26.68
C THR A 5 -18.02 4.94 -25.56
N LEU A 6 -16.89 4.34 -25.82
CA LEU A 6 -16.23 3.52 -24.82
C LEU A 6 -15.78 4.37 -23.63
N HIS A 7 -15.24 5.53 -23.90
CA HIS A 7 -14.85 6.46 -22.86
C HIS A 7 -16.04 6.96 -22.07
N ALA A 8 -17.17 7.16 -22.73
CA ALA A 8 -18.37 7.58 -22.05
C ALA A 8 -18.91 6.50 -21.11
N ILE A 9 -18.70 5.23 -21.50
CA ILE A 9 -19.16 4.10 -20.67
C ILE A 9 -18.21 3.80 -19.54
N PHE A 10 -16.90 3.94 -19.76
CA PHE A 10 -15.89 3.64 -18.77
C PHE A 10 -14.95 4.81 -18.53
N PRO A 11 -15.48 5.98 -18.16
CA PRO A 11 -14.63 7.16 -17.99
C PRO A 11 -13.58 6.99 -16.90
N ALA A 12 -13.86 6.17 -15.90
CA ALA A 12 -12.96 6.00 -14.76
C ALA A 12 -11.76 5.12 -15.05
N LEU A 13 -11.78 4.36 -16.13
CA LEU A 13 -10.70 3.43 -16.42
C LEU A 13 -9.42 4.13 -16.85
N ASP A 14 -9.55 5.29 -17.45
CA ASP A 14 -8.43 5.98 -18.07
C ASP A 14 -8.37 7.45 -17.74
N GLY A 15 -9.11 7.90 -16.74
CA GLY A 15 -9.16 9.30 -16.38
C GLY A 15 -7.83 9.78 -15.80
N PRO A 16 -7.39 11.01 -16.16
CA PRO A 16 -6.15 11.54 -15.58
C PRO A 16 -6.19 11.67 -14.06
N ALA A 17 -7.37 11.99 -13.52
CA ALA A 17 -7.52 12.08 -12.07
C ALA A 17 -7.34 10.73 -11.41
N ASP A 18 -7.87 9.67 -12.04
CA ASP A 18 -7.73 8.32 -11.51
C ASP A 18 -6.28 7.85 -11.57
N ARG A 19 -5.58 8.19 -12.64
CA ARG A 19 -4.17 7.83 -12.77
C ARG A 19 -3.32 8.56 -11.74
N ARG A 20 -3.62 9.82 -11.45
CA ARG A 20 -2.93 10.57 -10.41
C ARG A 20 -3.22 10.00 -9.03
N ALA A 21 -4.46 9.60 -8.80
CA ALA A 21 -4.83 8.95 -7.54
C ALA A 21 -4.07 7.64 -7.38
N ALA A 22 -3.99 6.83 -8.44
CA ALA A 22 -3.25 5.57 -8.41
C ALA A 22 -1.77 5.81 -8.14
N GLU A 23 -1.19 6.84 -8.76
CA GLU A 23 0.20 7.19 -8.56
C GLU A 23 0.46 7.62 -7.12
N SER A 24 -0.46 8.40 -6.56
CA SER A 24 -0.37 8.83 -5.17
C SER A 24 -0.44 7.63 -4.22
N VAL A 25 -1.34 6.70 -4.48
CA VAL A 25 -1.47 5.47 -3.67
C VAL A 25 -0.21 4.62 -3.78
N ARG A 26 0.33 4.48 -4.99
CA ARG A 26 1.56 3.74 -5.21
C ARG A 26 2.72 4.34 -4.40
N ARG A 27 2.83 5.66 -4.40
CA ARG A 27 3.87 6.36 -3.66
C ARG A 27 3.73 6.13 -2.17
N LEU A 28 2.50 6.21 -1.66
CA LEU A 28 2.24 5.95 -0.25
C LEU A 28 2.65 4.53 0.12
N GLY A 29 2.25 3.54 -0.68
CA GLY A 29 2.61 2.15 -0.41
C GLY A 29 4.11 1.92 -0.42
N THR A 30 4.82 2.51 -1.38
CA THR A 30 6.27 2.39 -1.47
C THR A 30 6.94 3.00 -0.25
N GLN A 31 6.45 4.15 0.21
CA GLN A 31 6.97 4.81 1.41
C GLN A 31 6.73 3.96 2.65
N LEU A 32 5.57 3.34 2.77
CA LEU A 32 5.25 2.48 3.92
C LEU A 32 6.15 1.25 3.94
N ILE A 33 6.38 0.63 2.79
CA ILE A 33 7.27 -0.52 2.69
C ILE A 33 8.68 -0.14 3.13
N ALA A 34 9.20 0.98 2.63
CA ALA A 34 10.54 1.44 3.00
C ALA A 34 10.63 1.75 4.48
N CYS A 35 9.60 2.39 5.04
CA CYS A 35 9.58 2.73 6.45
C CYS A 35 9.58 1.48 7.33
N LEU A 36 8.75 0.49 6.98
CA LEU A 36 8.68 -0.76 7.73
C LEU A 36 9.97 -1.55 7.63
N SER A 37 10.56 -1.60 6.45
CA SER A 37 11.82 -2.29 6.24
C SER A 37 12.94 -1.68 7.09
N THR A 38 13.04 -0.36 7.11
CA THR A 38 14.02 0.36 7.92
C THR A 38 13.77 0.12 9.41
N ALA A 39 12.51 0.22 9.83
CA ALA A 39 12.15 -0.01 11.23
C ALA A 39 12.54 -1.42 11.67
N ARG A 40 12.28 -2.42 10.82
CA ARG A 40 12.60 -3.80 11.14
C ARG A 40 14.10 -3.99 11.36
N VAL A 41 14.91 -3.40 10.48
CA VAL A 41 16.37 -3.48 10.62
C VAL A 41 16.83 -2.85 11.92
N LEU A 42 16.27 -1.70 12.29
CA LEU A 42 16.63 -1.02 13.53
C LEU A 42 16.20 -1.83 14.75
N ILE A 43 15.02 -2.41 14.72
CA ILE A 43 14.53 -3.24 15.82
C ILE A 43 15.42 -4.48 16.00
N GLU A 44 15.80 -5.11 14.89
CA GLU A 44 16.69 -6.27 14.93
C GLU A 44 18.07 -5.89 15.47
N ALA A 45 18.47 -4.64 15.29
CA ALA A 45 19.73 -4.13 15.85
C ALA A 45 19.60 -3.67 17.30
N GLY A 46 18.46 -3.90 17.93
CA GLY A 46 18.25 -3.54 19.32
C GLY A 46 17.87 -2.09 19.56
N ARG A 47 17.46 -1.37 18.51
CA ARG A 47 17.07 0.03 18.62
C ARG A 47 15.58 0.12 18.89
N ASP A 48 15.20 1.14 19.65
CA ASP A 48 13.79 1.42 19.86
C ASP A 48 13.26 2.22 18.66
N VAL A 49 12.11 1.81 18.16
CA VAL A 49 11.47 2.46 17.02
C VAL A 49 10.02 2.71 17.37
N ASP A 50 9.58 3.96 17.14
CA ASP A 50 8.19 4.33 17.37
C ASP A 50 7.39 4.09 16.10
N LEU A 51 6.53 3.10 16.14
CA LEU A 51 5.63 2.76 15.03
C LEU A 51 4.21 3.26 15.28
N CYS A 52 4.04 4.23 16.18
CA CYS A 52 2.74 4.83 16.47
C CYS A 52 2.17 5.42 15.20
N GLY A 53 0.91 5.12 14.91
CA GLY A 53 0.25 5.62 13.71
C GLY A 53 0.50 4.83 12.44
N MET A 54 1.42 3.86 12.47
CA MET A 54 1.72 3.06 11.28
C MET A 54 0.51 2.26 10.84
N GLN A 55 -0.23 1.70 11.79
CA GLN A 55 -1.43 0.92 11.48
C GLN A 55 -2.47 1.76 10.76
N ASP A 56 -2.65 3.01 11.21
CA ASP A 56 -3.58 3.94 10.57
C ASP A 56 -3.15 4.25 9.14
N ARG A 57 -1.85 4.41 8.93
CA ARG A 57 -1.34 4.72 7.60
C ARG A 57 -1.49 3.55 6.63
N VAL A 58 -1.25 2.34 7.11
CA VAL A 58 -1.47 1.14 6.32
C VAL A 58 -2.95 1.01 5.96
N GLY A 59 -3.83 1.26 6.95
CA GLY A 59 -5.27 1.26 6.71
C GLY A 59 -5.69 2.30 5.68
N GLU A 60 -5.11 3.50 5.75
CA GLU A 60 -5.37 4.54 4.77
C GLU A 60 -4.95 4.12 3.37
N PHE A 61 -3.77 3.50 3.25
CA PHE A 61 -3.30 3.00 1.97
C PHE A 61 -4.28 1.98 1.39
N CYS A 62 -4.72 1.03 2.21
CA CYS A 62 -5.66 0.00 1.77
C CYS A 62 -7.00 0.62 1.35
N ALA A 63 -7.50 1.58 2.11
CA ALA A 63 -8.75 2.24 1.79
C ALA A 63 -8.66 2.99 0.46
N ARG A 64 -7.56 3.71 0.26
CA ARG A 64 -7.36 4.45 -0.99
C ARG A 64 -7.22 3.52 -2.19
N ALA A 65 -6.54 2.38 -2.01
CA ALA A 65 -6.40 1.40 -3.07
C ALA A 65 -7.76 0.82 -3.47
N LEU A 66 -8.63 0.59 -2.49
CA LEU A 66 -9.96 0.06 -2.75
C LEU A 66 -10.87 1.07 -3.44
N ASP A 67 -10.59 2.36 -3.27
CA ASP A 67 -11.36 3.42 -3.91
C ASP A 67 -11.00 3.62 -5.37
N LEU A 68 -9.91 3.04 -5.83
CA LEU A 68 -9.50 3.16 -7.22
C LEU A 68 -10.39 2.32 -8.14
N PRO A 69 -10.52 2.71 -9.42
CA PRO A 69 -11.17 1.83 -10.38
C PRO A 69 -10.53 0.45 -10.37
N PRO A 70 -11.30 -0.61 -10.59
CA PRO A 70 -10.80 -1.99 -10.46
C PRO A 70 -9.54 -2.29 -11.25
N ALA A 71 -9.43 -1.76 -12.47
CA ALA A 71 -8.25 -2.01 -13.29
C ALA A 71 -6.98 -1.44 -12.65
N LEU A 72 -7.08 -0.24 -12.09
CA LEU A 72 -5.95 0.41 -11.42
C LEU A 72 -5.63 -0.27 -10.10
N GLY A 73 -6.67 -0.72 -9.38
CA GLY A 73 -6.48 -1.47 -8.16
C GLY A 73 -5.72 -2.76 -8.40
N LEU A 74 -6.01 -3.44 -9.51
CA LEU A 74 -5.30 -4.65 -9.88
C LEU A 74 -3.82 -4.40 -10.14
N GLU A 75 -3.49 -3.26 -10.72
CA GLU A 75 -2.10 -2.90 -10.97
C GLU A 75 -1.32 -2.72 -9.68
N LEU A 76 -1.98 -2.40 -8.59
CA LEU A 76 -1.35 -2.20 -7.29
C LEU A 76 -1.27 -3.48 -6.47
N ARG A 77 -1.83 -4.58 -6.95
CA ARG A 77 -1.85 -5.82 -6.20
C ARG A 77 -0.46 -6.31 -5.78
N PRO A 78 0.56 -6.30 -6.65
CA PRO A 78 1.89 -6.70 -6.21
C PRO A 78 2.43 -5.84 -5.08
N LEU A 79 2.13 -4.54 -5.11
CA LEU A 79 2.54 -3.62 -4.05
C LEU A 79 1.84 -3.95 -2.75
N LEU A 80 0.55 -4.25 -2.81
CA LEU A 80 -0.22 -4.66 -1.63
C LEU A 80 0.35 -5.93 -1.00
N LEU A 81 0.71 -6.89 -1.83
CA LEU A 81 1.29 -8.15 -1.34
C LEU A 81 2.66 -7.92 -0.71
N THR A 82 3.46 -7.04 -1.29
CA THR A 82 4.76 -6.69 -0.74
C THR A 82 4.61 -5.97 0.60
N LEU A 83 3.66 -5.04 0.69
CA LEU A 83 3.39 -4.34 1.94
C LEU A 83 2.93 -5.31 3.01
N ARG A 84 2.04 -6.23 2.67
CA ARG A 84 1.56 -7.24 3.62
C ARG A 84 2.71 -8.07 4.16
N ALA A 85 3.61 -8.48 3.28
CA ALA A 85 4.78 -9.26 3.70
C ALA A 85 5.67 -8.46 4.67
N GLU A 86 5.85 -7.17 4.40
CA GLU A 86 6.64 -6.32 5.29
C GLU A 86 5.95 -6.11 6.64
N VAL A 87 4.64 -5.95 6.65
CA VAL A 87 3.87 -5.84 7.89
C VAL A 87 4.04 -7.12 8.71
N ASP A 88 3.93 -8.28 8.07
CA ASP A 88 4.07 -9.57 8.75
C ASP A 88 5.48 -9.75 9.34
N ARG A 89 6.51 -9.39 8.57
CA ARG A 89 7.89 -9.49 9.04
C ARG A 89 8.16 -8.56 10.22
N THR A 90 7.61 -7.35 10.16
CA THR A 90 7.78 -6.38 11.24
C THR A 90 7.05 -6.83 12.48
N SER A 91 5.85 -7.36 12.33
CA SER A 91 5.09 -7.91 13.45
C SER A 91 5.84 -9.06 14.12
N ALA A 92 6.51 -9.88 13.33
CA ALA A 92 7.25 -11.02 13.86
C ALA A 92 8.43 -10.58 14.74
N VAL A 93 9.09 -9.47 14.42
CA VAL A 93 10.20 -9.00 15.27
C VAL A 93 9.71 -8.21 16.47
N LEU A 94 8.53 -7.60 16.40
CA LEU A 94 7.95 -6.87 17.52
C LEU A 94 7.31 -7.80 18.54
N ASP A 95 6.70 -8.86 18.05
CA ASP A 95 5.98 -9.81 18.91
C ASP A 95 6.32 -11.22 18.45
N PRO A 96 7.55 -11.68 18.72
CA PRO A 96 7.96 -13.01 18.27
C PRO A 96 7.14 -14.10 18.93
N PRO A 97 6.92 -15.22 18.22
CA PRO A 97 6.16 -16.32 18.79
C PRO A 97 6.85 -16.85 20.04
N THR A 98 6.04 -17.15 21.05
CA THR A 98 6.56 -17.66 22.31
C THR A 98 7.07 -19.08 22.10
N PRO A 99 8.32 -19.36 22.45
CA PRO A 99 8.80 -20.74 22.35
C PRO A 99 8.13 -21.58 23.41
N ASP A 100 7.73 -22.74 23.03
CA ASP A 100 7.10 -23.69 23.96
C ASP A 100 8.07 -24.71 24.48
#